data_ffb1bde163615063e7f47bfb81b8a472
#
_entry.id   ffb1bde163615063e7f47bfb81b8a472
#
_cell.length_a   1.000
_cell.length_b   1.000
_cell.length_c   1.000
_cell.angle_alpha   90.00
_cell.angle_beta   90.00
_cell.angle_gamma   90.00
#
_symmetry.space_group_name_H-M   'P 1'
#
loop_
_entity.id
_entity.type
_entity.pdbx_description
1 polymer ?
#
loop_
_entity_poly.entity_id
_entity_poly.type
_entity_poly.pdbx_seq_one_letter_code
_entity_poly.pdbx_strand_id
1 'polypeptide(L)'
;MKKPDLNSIDFNLLPFIVIWELTQACDLACIHCRAEARPWCDPNELTTEEGYQLIDKIKRFGSPLLVLTGGDPVKRKDIYDLISYSVSKGLRTTVSPSATLLLTRKAIRKFKESGVSRIAISLDGSCKEIHDSFRGVKGSFGWTMRAIWDIVQEEIPLQINTTVTRYNFEDLTNIASLIKNFNSVALWSVFFLVPTGRGKREDEISPEEYEAAFHIMYDLSKTMPYDIKSTEAAHYRRLFIKIPVEYPVVLLRG
;
A
#
# COMPACT_ATOMS: atom_id res chain seq x y z
N MET A 1 3.93 20.41 -1.73
CA MET A 1 5.08 20.15 -0.81
C MET A 1 6.29 19.77 -1.64
N LYS A 2 7.49 20.33 -1.37
CA LYS A 2 8.73 19.91 -2.07
C LYS A 2 9.00 18.43 -1.78
N LYS A 3 9.36 17.65 -2.81
CA LYS A 3 9.87 16.29 -2.62
C LYS A 3 11.12 16.38 -1.72
N PRO A 4 11.29 15.49 -0.72
CA PRO A 4 12.51 15.50 0.08
C PRO A 4 13.73 15.24 -0.83
N ASP A 5 14.81 15.96 -0.59
CA ASP A 5 16.08 15.67 -1.24
C ASP A 5 16.66 14.39 -0.62
N LEU A 6 16.53 13.29 -1.32
CA LEU A 6 17.00 11.98 -0.85
C LEU A 6 18.54 11.92 -0.70
N ASN A 7 19.27 12.79 -1.39
CA ASN A 7 20.73 12.84 -1.29
C ASN A 7 21.19 13.49 0.03
N SER A 8 20.30 14.21 0.72
CA SER A 8 20.59 14.83 2.01
C SER A 8 20.30 13.92 3.21
N ILE A 9 19.76 12.70 2.99
CA ILE A 9 19.37 11.78 4.05
C ILE A 9 20.49 10.74 4.25
N ASP A 10 21.05 10.69 5.46
CA ASP A 10 21.90 9.58 5.85
C ASP A 10 21.03 8.41 6.34
N PHE A 11 20.81 7.44 5.47
CA PHE A 11 20.00 6.25 5.76
C PHE A 11 20.61 5.32 6.83
N ASN A 12 21.88 5.51 7.20
CA ASN A 12 22.47 4.78 8.31
C ASN A 12 22.02 5.33 9.68
N LEU A 13 21.59 6.59 9.72
CA LEU A 13 21.19 7.28 10.93
C LEU A 13 19.67 7.50 11.03
N LEU A 14 18.98 7.66 9.88
CA LEU A 14 17.59 8.09 9.82
C LEU A 14 16.76 7.17 8.95
N PRO A 15 15.66 6.58 9.47
CA PRO A 15 14.70 5.84 8.65
C PRO A 15 13.97 6.81 7.72
N PHE A 16 13.80 6.43 6.44
CA PHE A 16 12.98 7.19 5.49
C PHE A 16 11.48 6.95 5.70
N ILE A 17 11.12 5.72 6.02
CA ILE A 17 9.75 5.27 6.27
C ILE A 17 9.74 4.44 7.54
N VAL A 18 8.73 4.63 8.38
CA VAL A 18 8.38 3.75 9.48
C VAL A 18 6.97 3.21 9.21
N ILE A 19 6.84 1.90 9.15
CA ILE A 19 5.56 1.22 8.97
C ILE A 19 5.16 0.62 10.31
N TRP A 20 4.00 1.02 10.83
CA TRP A 20 3.46 0.49 12.07
C TRP A 20 2.18 -0.29 11.81
N GLU A 21 2.24 -1.59 12.02
CA GLU A 21 1.08 -2.47 12.02
C GLU A 21 0.37 -2.36 13.37
N LEU A 22 -0.70 -1.56 13.40
CA LEU A 22 -1.42 -1.15 14.60
C LEU A 22 -2.20 -2.29 15.26
N THR A 23 -2.70 -3.20 14.42
CA THR A 23 -3.59 -4.28 14.84
C THR A 23 -3.53 -5.44 13.84
N GLN A 24 -3.77 -6.66 14.31
CA GLN A 24 -4.03 -7.80 13.44
C GLN A 24 -5.52 -7.95 13.09
N ALA A 25 -6.41 -7.19 13.73
CA ALA A 25 -7.84 -7.29 13.49
C ALA A 25 -8.21 -6.83 12.07
N CYS A 26 -8.93 -7.67 11.32
CA CYS A 26 -9.44 -7.38 9.99
C CYS A 26 -10.67 -8.22 9.69
N ASP A 27 -11.61 -7.67 8.93
CA ASP A 27 -12.81 -8.40 8.47
C ASP A 27 -12.62 -9.01 7.08
N LEU A 28 -11.41 -8.89 6.48
CA LEU A 28 -11.05 -9.55 5.23
C LEU A 28 -10.25 -10.84 5.49
N ALA A 29 -10.33 -11.77 4.54
CA ALA A 29 -9.63 -13.06 4.58
C ALA A 29 -8.67 -13.24 3.39
N CYS A 30 -7.93 -12.18 3.02
CA CYS A 30 -7.08 -12.13 1.83
C CYS A 30 -6.14 -13.34 1.75
N ILE A 31 -6.05 -13.95 0.56
CA ILE A 31 -5.24 -15.15 0.32
C ILE A 31 -3.73 -14.91 0.52
N HIS A 32 -3.28 -13.68 0.30
CA HIS A 32 -1.87 -13.24 0.36
C HIS A 32 -1.51 -12.51 1.66
N CYS A 33 -2.37 -12.54 2.70
CA CYS A 33 -2.19 -11.71 3.87
C CYS A 33 -0.91 -12.06 4.65
N ARG A 34 0.07 -11.16 4.59
CA ARG A 34 1.35 -11.30 5.29
C ARG A 34 1.18 -11.33 6.82
N ALA A 35 0.28 -10.51 7.35
CA ALA A 35 0.03 -10.38 8.79
C ALA A 35 -0.86 -11.50 9.35
N GLU A 36 -1.36 -12.43 8.51
CA GLU A 36 -2.32 -13.47 8.92
C GLU A 36 -3.48 -12.88 9.75
N ALA A 37 -4.01 -11.75 9.26
CA ALA A 37 -5.05 -10.99 9.95
C ALA A 37 -6.23 -11.88 10.36
N ARG A 38 -6.80 -11.57 11.52
CA ARG A 38 -7.89 -12.27 12.19
C ARG A 38 -9.00 -11.29 12.58
N PRO A 39 -10.24 -11.74 12.86
CA PRO A 39 -11.35 -10.82 13.13
C PRO A 39 -11.23 -9.99 14.42
N TRP A 40 -10.37 -10.38 15.35
CA TRP A 40 -10.22 -9.77 16.68
C TRP A 40 -8.82 -9.20 16.89
N CYS A 41 -8.73 -8.21 17.79
CA CYS A 41 -7.46 -7.59 18.21
C CYS A 41 -6.64 -8.55 19.07
N ASP A 42 -5.30 -8.42 18.98
CA ASP A 42 -4.41 -9.10 19.92
C ASP A 42 -4.42 -8.36 21.27
N PRO A 43 -4.52 -9.06 22.40
CA PRO A 43 -4.49 -8.42 23.71
C PRO A 43 -3.17 -7.72 24.04
N ASN A 44 -2.09 -8.04 23.32
CA ASN A 44 -0.77 -7.42 23.47
C ASN A 44 -0.53 -6.26 22.49
N GLU A 45 -1.54 -5.78 21.76
CA GLU A 45 -1.42 -4.57 20.96
C GLU A 45 -1.09 -3.37 21.85
N LEU A 46 -0.24 -2.46 21.38
CA LEU A 46 0.12 -1.27 22.14
C LEU A 46 -1.14 -0.48 22.54
N THR A 47 -1.19 -0.02 23.77
CA THR A 47 -2.19 0.93 24.26
C THR A 47 -2.04 2.28 23.54
N THR A 48 -2.99 3.18 23.73
CA THR A 48 -2.92 4.54 23.16
C THR A 48 -1.69 5.28 23.67
N GLU A 49 -1.41 5.20 24.97
CA GLU A 49 -0.27 5.84 25.64
C GLU A 49 1.06 5.30 25.12
N GLU A 50 1.18 3.99 24.97
CA GLU A 50 2.36 3.36 24.38
C GLU A 50 2.52 3.75 22.91
N GLY A 51 1.40 3.91 22.19
CA GLY A 51 1.37 4.44 20.82
C GLY A 51 1.92 5.86 20.73
N TYR A 52 1.54 6.74 21.64
CA TYR A 52 2.11 8.09 21.73
C TYR A 52 3.62 8.06 22.05
N GLN A 53 4.04 7.23 22.97
CA GLN A 53 5.47 7.05 23.28
C GLN A 53 6.26 6.53 22.07
N LEU A 54 5.69 5.60 21.30
CA LEU A 54 6.29 5.11 20.06
C LEU A 54 6.44 6.23 19.04
N ILE A 55 5.40 7.05 18.84
CA ILE A 55 5.43 8.20 17.94
C ILE A 55 6.51 9.20 18.36
N ASP A 56 6.64 9.49 19.66
CA ASP A 56 7.71 10.35 20.19
C ASP A 56 9.10 9.77 19.93
N LYS A 57 9.28 8.45 20.08
CA LYS A 57 10.54 7.78 19.75
C LYS A 57 10.84 7.85 18.26
N ILE A 58 9.85 7.61 17.40
CA ILE A 58 9.98 7.75 15.93
C ILE A 58 10.43 9.17 15.58
N LYS A 59 9.81 10.18 16.19
CA LYS A 59 10.17 11.58 15.97
C LYS A 59 11.59 11.92 16.35
N ARG A 60 12.16 11.28 17.38
CA ARG A 60 13.57 11.48 17.78
C ARG A 60 14.56 11.01 16.70
N PHE A 61 14.19 10.06 15.86
CA PHE A 61 14.98 9.65 14.69
C PHE A 61 14.87 10.64 13.53
N GLY A 62 14.06 11.70 13.64
CA GLY A 62 13.88 12.69 12.58
C GLY A 62 12.42 12.84 12.14
N SER A 63 12.18 12.92 10.85
CA SER A 63 10.82 13.08 10.32
C SER A 63 10.54 12.06 9.20
N PRO A 64 10.58 10.75 9.50
CA PRO A 64 10.24 9.73 8.51
C PRO A 64 8.77 9.83 8.10
N LEU A 65 8.44 9.27 6.95
CA LEU A 65 7.05 8.99 6.61
C LEU A 65 6.52 7.91 7.57
N LEU A 66 5.51 8.24 8.36
CA LEU A 66 4.82 7.26 9.21
C LEU A 66 3.65 6.66 8.42
N VAL A 67 3.68 5.34 8.25
CA VAL A 67 2.61 4.58 7.59
C VAL A 67 1.89 3.75 8.65
N LEU A 68 0.63 4.06 8.90
CA LEU A 68 -0.24 3.34 9.81
C LEU A 68 -1.03 2.28 9.02
N THR A 69 -0.83 1.03 9.36
CA THR A 69 -1.41 -0.14 8.66
C THR A 69 -1.74 -1.24 9.66
N GLY A 70 -1.83 -2.48 9.22
CA GLY A 70 -2.08 -3.66 10.04
C GLY A 70 -3.04 -4.61 9.34
N GLY A 71 -3.94 -5.19 10.07
CA GLY A 71 -5.14 -5.82 9.53
C GLY A 71 -6.04 -4.75 8.93
N ASP A 72 -6.89 -4.12 9.76
CA ASP A 72 -7.66 -2.93 9.38
C ASP A 72 -7.52 -1.85 10.46
N PRO A 73 -6.76 -0.77 10.20
CA PRO A 73 -6.57 0.32 11.16
C PRO A 73 -7.88 0.91 11.70
N VAL A 74 -8.98 0.86 10.93
CA VAL A 74 -10.29 1.40 11.35
C VAL A 74 -10.89 0.60 12.51
N LYS A 75 -10.45 -0.63 12.74
CA LYS A 75 -10.87 -1.43 13.91
C LYS A 75 -10.27 -0.92 15.23
N ARG A 76 -9.23 -0.11 15.18
CA ARG A 76 -8.63 0.55 16.34
C ARG A 76 -9.42 1.80 16.72
N LYS A 77 -9.92 1.87 17.94
CA LYS A 77 -10.80 2.98 18.40
C LYS A 77 -10.07 4.33 18.44
N ASP A 78 -8.77 4.31 18.76
CA ASP A 78 -7.89 5.47 18.93
C ASP A 78 -7.12 5.87 17.66
N ILE A 79 -7.45 5.29 16.49
CA ILE A 79 -6.71 5.54 15.25
C ILE A 79 -6.62 7.03 14.90
N TYR A 80 -7.70 7.77 15.08
CA TYR A 80 -7.74 9.20 14.76
C TYR A 80 -6.90 10.04 15.73
N ASP A 81 -6.86 9.65 17.00
CA ASP A 81 -6.03 10.31 18.03
C ASP A 81 -4.54 10.06 17.77
N LEU A 82 -4.16 8.83 17.40
CA LEU A 82 -2.80 8.48 17.00
C LEU A 82 -2.33 9.27 15.77
N ILE A 83 -3.21 9.43 14.76
CA ILE A 83 -2.90 10.25 13.58
C ILE A 83 -2.72 11.71 13.98
N SER A 84 -3.69 12.29 14.70
CA SER A 84 -3.64 13.69 15.13
C SER A 84 -2.39 13.97 15.97
N TYR A 85 -2.03 13.06 16.87
CA TYR A 85 -0.82 13.15 17.68
C TYR A 85 0.43 13.13 16.82
N SER A 86 0.56 12.18 15.90
CA SER A 86 1.73 12.09 15.02
C SER A 86 1.90 13.32 14.13
N VAL A 87 0.79 13.85 13.61
CA VAL A 87 0.77 15.09 12.82
C VAL A 87 1.16 16.31 13.67
N SER A 88 0.69 16.40 14.93
CA SER A 88 1.07 17.47 15.86
C SER A 88 2.57 17.46 16.18
N LYS A 89 3.22 16.29 16.15
CA LYS A 89 4.69 16.14 16.27
C LYS A 89 5.44 16.48 14.98
N GLY A 90 4.74 16.88 13.90
CA GLY A 90 5.34 17.21 12.61
C GLY A 90 5.79 15.98 11.81
N LEU A 91 5.20 14.81 12.03
CA LEU A 91 5.37 13.64 11.16
C LEU A 91 4.39 13.70 10.00
N ARG A 92 4.87 13.36 8.81
CA ARG A 92 3.99 13.09 7.68
C ARG A 92 3.38 11.71 7.86
N THR A 93 2.06 11.65 8.09
CA THR A 93 1.37 10.40 8.43
C THR A 93 0.44 9.99 7.30
N THR A 94 0.44 8.70 6.97
CA THR A 94 -0.43 8.06 5.99
C THR A 94 -1.12 6.85 6.63
N VAL A 95 -2.26 6.45 6.10
CA VAL A 95 -3.01 5.29 6.61
C VAL A 95 -3.40 4.34 5.47
N SER A 96 -3.37 3.03 5.74
CA SER A 96 -3.75 1.98 4.78
C SER A 96 -4.88 1.11 5.35
N PRO A 97 -6.14 1.57 5.33
CA PRO A 97 -7.27 0.78 5.79
C PRO A 97 -7.66 -0.31 4.78
N SER A 98 -8.36 -1.32 5.25
CA SER A 98 -8.72 -2.51 4.47
C SER A 98 -9.97 -2.37 3.59
N ALA A 99 -10.52 -1.17 3.42
CA ALA A 99 -11.74 -0.90 2.66
C ALA A 99 -12.91 -1.84 3.01
N THR A 100 -13.09 -2.12 4.30
CA THR A 100 -14.25 -2.86 4.84
C THR A 100 -15.49 -1.97 4.95
N LEU A 101 -16.60 -2.53 5.44
CA LEU A 101 -17.80 -1.74 5.73
C LEU A 101 -17.56 -0.65 6.80
N LEU A 102 -16.52 -0.79 7.61
CA LEU A 102 -16.14 0.20 8.62
C LEU A 102 -15.55 1.47 8.00
N LEU A 103 -14.97 1.39 6.80
CA LEU A 103 -14.43 2.55 6.09
C LEU A 103 -15.57 3.33 5.40
N THR A 104 -16.39 3.97 6.21
CA THR A 104 -17.48 4.84 5.75
C THR A 104 -16.95 6.21 5.34
N ARG A 105 -17.74 6.99 4.60
CA ARG A 105 -17.40 8.39 4.29
C ARG A 105 -17.14 9.23 5.54
N LYS A 106 -17.87 8.96 6.64
CA LYS A 106 -17.62 9.61 7.94
C LYS A 106 -16.23 9.25 8.49
N ALA A 107 -15.80 7.99 8.37
CA ALA A 107 -14.46 7.57 8.78
C ALA A 107 -13.37 8.25 7.93
N ILE A 108 -13.59 8.37 6.62
CA ILE A 108 -12.69 9.05 5.68
C ILE A 108 -12.55 10.54 6.03
N ARG A 109 -13.66 11.24 6.34
CA ARG A 109 -13.61 12.63 6.81
C ARG A 109 -12.81 12.77 8.10
N LYS A 110 -13.01 11.88 9.06
CA LYS A 110 -12.21 11.87 10.30
C LYS A 110 -10.71 11.70 10.01
N PHE A 111 -10.31 10.88 9.05
CA PHE A 111 -8.92 10.81 8.61
C PHE A 111 -8.41 12.14 8.08
N LYS A 112 -9.20 12.84 7.25
CA LYS A 112 -8.87 14.18 6.76
C LYS A 112 -8.69 15.17 7.90
N GLU A 113 -9.67 15.23 8.81
CA GLU A 113 -9.67 16.11 9.99
C GLU A 113 -8.48 15.85 10.92
N SER A 114 -8.06 14.58 11.05
CA SER A 114 -6.87 14.19 11.82
C SER A 114 -5.54 14.55 11.14
N GLY A 115 -5.58 15.07 9.90
CA GLY A 115 -4.41 15.55 9.18
C GLY A 115 -3.64 14.49 8.40
N VAL A 116 -4.27 13.37 8.05
CA VAL A 116 -3.63 12.34 7.20
C VAL A 116 -3.21 12.94 5.86
N SER A 117 -1.99 12.64 5.43
CA SER A 117 -1.44 13.19 4.18
C SER A 117 -1.78 12.37 2.94
N ARG A 118 -2.18 11.11 3.10
CA ARG A 118 -2.58 10.17 2.05
C ARG A 118 -3.30 8.98 2.64
N ILE A 119 -4.27 8.45 1.92
CA ILE A 119 -4.88 7.14 2.20
C ILE A 119 -4.43 6.17 1.11
N ALA A 120 -4.04 4.94 1.51
CA ALA A 120 -3.75 3.87 0.58
C ALA A 120 -4.85 2.81 0.65
N ILE A 121 -5.41 2.45 -0.51
CA ILE A 121 -6.45 1.43 -0.65
C ILE A 121 -5.92 0.32 -1.54
N SER A 122 -6.18 -0.91 -1.15
CA SER A 122 -5.80 -2.05 -1.98
C SER A 122 -6.90 -2.40 -2.98
N LEU A 123 -6.50 -2.57 -4.25
CA LEU A 123 -7.33 -3.01 -5.36
C LEU A 123 -6.58 -4.11 -6.12
N ASP A 124 -7.02 -5.37 -5.97
CA ASP A 124 -6.31 -6.54 -6.55
C ASP A 124 -7.08 -7.23 -7.67
N GLY A 125 -8.07 -6.57 -8.23
CA GLY A 125 -8.82 -6.99 -9.40
C GLY A 125 -9.64 -5.85 -9.96
N SER A 126 -9.81 -5.83 -11.29
CA SER A 126 -10.62 -4.84 -12.00
C SER A 126 -12.13 -5.12 -11.91
N CYS A 127 -12.51 -6.30 -11.44
CA CYS A 127 -13.89 -6.74 -11.28
C CYS A 127 -14.10 -7.49 -9.96
N LYS A 128 -15.37 -7.70 -9.61
CA LYS A 128 -15.77 -8.36 -8.37
C LYS A 128 -15.27 -9.81 -8.29
N GLU A 129 -15.24 -10.52 -9.40
CA GLU A 129 -14.86 -11.93 -9.45
C GLU A 129 -13.39 -12.11 -9.01
N ILE A 130 -12.51 -11.28 -9.53
CA ILE A 130 -11.07 -11.33 -9.21
C ILE A 130 -10.82 -10.75 -7.81
N HIS A 131 -11.32 -9.54 -7.54
CA HIS A 131 -11.04 -8.84 -6.30
C HIS A 131 -11.62 -9.56 -5.07
N ASP A 132 -12.88 -9.97 -5.11
CA ASP A 132 -13.54 -10.64 -3.99
C ASP A 132 -12.87 -11.99 -3.68
N SER A 133 -12.49 -12.75 -4.72
CA SER A 133 -11.74 -13.99 -4.56
C SER A 133 -10.38 -13.74 -3.88
N PHE A 134 -9.67 -12.70 -4.30
CA PHE A 134 -8.37 -12.33 -3.76
C PHE A 134 -8.46 -11.87 -2.29
N ARG A 135 -9.50 -11.10 -1.95
CA ARG A 135 -9.76 -10.59 -0.61
C ARG A 135 -10.46 -11.59 0.30
N GLY A 136 -10.96 -12.70 -0.26
CA GLY A 136 -11.62 -13.79 0.46
C GLY A 136 -12.98 -13.39 1.05
N VAL A 137 -13.58 -12.28 0.58
CA VAL A 137 -14.87 -11.77 1.08
C VAL A 137 -15.70 -11.25 -0.08
N LYS A 138 -16.85 -11.86 -0.29
CA LYS A 138 -17.82 -11.45 -1.32
C LYS A 138 -18.35 -10.03 -1.04
N GLY A 139 -18.32 -9.19 -2.06
CA GLY A 139 -18.75 -7.79 -1.99
C GLY A 139 -17.64 -6.80 -1.64
N SER A 140 -16.42 -7.28 -1.34
CA SER A 140 -15.27 -6.43 -1.02
C SER A 140 -14.90 -5.49 -2.16
N PHE A 141 -15.07 -5.88 -3.43
CA PHE A 141 -14.90 -5.01 -4.58
C PHE A 141 -15.80 -3.77 -4.51
N GLY A 142 -17.09 -3.98 -4.25
CA GLY A 142 -18.05 -2.88 -4.12
C GLY A 142 -17.71 -1.93 -2.98
N TRP A 143 -17.23 -2.47 -1.84
CA TRP A 143 -16.79 -1.64 -0.70
C TRP A 143 -15.53 -0.85 -1.04
N THR A 144 -14.58 -1.47 -1.73
CA THR A 144 -13.34 -0.84 -2.19
C THR A 144 -13.64 0.30 -3.16
N MET A 145 -14.49 0.07 -4.16
CA MET A 145 -14.88 1.10 -5.14
C MET A 145 -15.59 2.28 -4.48
N ARG A 146 -16.49 2.01 -3.53
CA ARG A 146 -17.15 3.07 -2.72
C ARG A 146 -16.12 3.86 -1.91
N ALA A 147 -15.19 3.18 -1.23
CA ALA A 147 -14.15 3.85 -0.45
C ALA A 147 -13.26 4.74 -1.32
N ILE A 148 -12.83 4.25 -2.48
CA ILE A 148 -12.06 5.04 -3.46
C ILE A 148 -12.85 6.29 -3.87
N TRP A 149 -14.14 6.13 -4.23
CA TRP A 149 -15.00 7.24 -4.58
C TRP A 149 -15.12 8.27 -3.45
N ASP A 150 -15.38 7.82 -2.22
CA ASP A 150 -15.52 8.69 -1.05
C ASP A 150 -14.22 9.45 -0.75
N ILE A 151 -13.04 8.82 -0.90
CA ILE A 151 -11.72 9.44 -0.73
C ILE A 151 -11.51 10.54 -1.79
N VAL A 152 -11.88 10.26 -3.05
CA VAL A 152 -11.82 11.24 -4.15
C VAL A 152 -12.71 12.44 -3.86
N GLN A 153 -13.96 12.21 -3.39
CA GLN A 153 -14.90 13.28 -3.05
C GLN A 153 -14.43 14.12 -1.85
N GLU A 154 -13.66 13.56 -0.95
CA GLU A 154 -13.06 14.30 0.18
C GLU A 154 -11.70 14.93 -0.21
N GLU A 155 -11.26 14.84 -1.47
CA GLU A 155 -10.02 15.42 -2.00
C GLU A 155 -8.76 15.00 -1.22
N ILE A 156 -8.74 13.77 -0.70
CA ILE A 156 -7.57 13.23 -0.02
C ILE A 156 -6.68 12.56 -1.08
N PRO A 157 -5.35 12.81 -1.10
CA PRO A 157 -4.46 12.11 -2.00
C PRO A 157 -4.58 10.59 -1.82
N LEU A 158 -4.80 9.88 -2.92
CA LEU A 158 -5.05 8.45 -2.92
C LEU A 158 -3.84 7.68 -3.47
N GLN A 159 -3.49 6.61 -2.79
CA GLN A 159 -2.59 5.57 -3.30
C GLN A 159 -3.40 4.29 -3.52
N ILE A 160 -3.22 3.66 -4.66
CA ILE A 160 -3.73 2.31 -4.89
C ILE A 160 -2.59 1.31 -4.69
N ASN A 161 -2.86 0.23 -3.98
CA ASN A 161 -1.93 -0.90 -3.82
C ASN A 161 -2.52 -2.11 -4.55
N THR A 162 -1.71 -2.80 -5.34
CA THR A 162 -2.08 -4.08 -5.98
C THR A 162 -0.98 -5.08 -5.70
N THR A 163 -1.31 -6.24 -5.13
CA THR A 163 -0.36 -7.34 -5.00
C THR A 163 -0.50 -8.27 -6.18
N VAL A 164 0.56 -8.40 -6.98
CA VAL A 164 0.59 -9.27 -8.16
C VAL A 164 0.84 -10.71 -7.73
N THR A 165 -0.01 -11.58 -8.20
CA THR A 165 0.08 -13.03 -8.08
C THR A 165 -0.38 -13.66 -9.39
N ARG A 166 -0.25 -14.97 -9.54
CA ARG A 166 -0.77 -15.69 -10.71
C ARG A 166 -2.28 -15.56 -10.91
N TYR A 167 -3.03 -15.12 -9.90
CA TYR A 167 -4.50 -15.00 -9.97
C TYR A 167 -4.98 -13.68 -10.58
N ASN A 168 -4.11 -12.66 -10.63
CA ASN A 168 -4.46 -11.34 -11.13
C ASN A 168 -3.41 -10.71 -12.05
N PHE A 169 -2.35 -11.43 -12.40
CA PHE A 169 -1.30 -10.93 -13.29
C PHE A 169 -1.87 -10.45 -14.63
N GLU A 170 -2.75 -11.22 -15.27
CA GLU A 170 -3.36 -10.88 -16.55
C GLU A 170 -4.32 -9.68 -16.47
N ASP A 171 -4.76 -9.31 -15.27
CA ASP A 171 -5.70 -8.21 -15.02
C ASP A 171 -5.03 -6.85 -14.77
N LEU A 172 -3.69 -6.78 -14.75
CA LEU A 172 -2.94 -5.55 -14.44
C LEU A 172 -3.31 -4.36 -15.32
N THR A 173 -3.48 -4.58 -16.62
CA THR A 173 -3.86 -3.53 -17.56
C THR A 173 -5.29 -3.04 -17.35
N ASN A 174 -6.21 -3.94 -16.98
CA ASN A 174 -7.58 -3.60 -16.65
C ASN A 174 -7.65 -2.83 -15.33
N ILE A 175 -6.88 -3.24 -14.32
CA ILE A 175 -6.74 -2.49 -13.05
C ILE A 175 -6.23 -1.07 -13.33
N ALA A 176 -5.18 -0.90 -14.14
CA ALA A 176 -4.65 0.41 -14.51
C ALA A 176 -5.71 1.28 -15.21
N SER A 177 -6.49 0.68 -16.13
CA SER A 177 -7.58 1.36 -16.82
C SER A 177 -8.71 1.79 -15.89
N LEU A 178 -9.01 0.97 -14.87
CA LEU A 178 -9.99 1.30 -13.84
C LEU A 178 -9.49 2.46 -12.97
N ILE A 179 -8.23 2.41 -12.51
CA ILE A 179 -7.61 3.45 -11.68
C ILE A 179 -7.56 4.80 -12.39
N LYS A 180 -7.33 4.81 -13.71
CA LYS A 180 -7.27 6.04 -14.54
C LYS A 180 -8.52 6.90 -14.45
N ASN A 181 -9.67 6.32 -14.11
CA ASN A 181 -10.93 7.05 -13.99
C ASN A 181 -11.03 7.91 -12.72
N PHE A 182 -10.03 7.84 -11.82
CA PHE A 182 -10.02 8.58 -10.55
C PHE A 182 -8.92 9.64 -10.51
N ASN A 183 -9.30 10.91 -10.61
CA ASN A 183 -8.38 12.05 -10.71
C ASN A 183 -7.50 12.29 -9.47
N SER A 184 -7.86 11.75 -8.29
CA SER A 184 -7.10 11.94 -7.05
C SER A 184 -6.03 10.89 -6.79
N VAL A 185 -5.87 9.93 -7.69
CA VAL A 185 -4.82 8.92 -7.54
C VAL A 185 -3.47 9.57 -7.82
N ALA A 186 -2.62 9.57 -6.79
CA ALA A 186 -1.26 10.11 -6.88
C ALA A 186 -0.23 9.02 -7.16
N LEU A 187 -0.53 7.77 -6.78
CA LEU A 187 0.41 6.66 -6.87
C LEU A 187 -0.33 5.32 -7.02
N TRP A 188 0.10 4.51 -7.97
CA TRP A 188 -0.18 3.09 -8.00
C TRP A 188 1.07 2.32 -7.56
N SER A 189 1.01 1.65 -6.42
CA SER A 189 2.08 0.82 -5.89
C SER A 189 1.78 -0.65 -6.19
N VAL A 190 2.55 -1.23 -7.08
CA VAL A 190 2.45 -2.62 -7.49
C VAL A 190 3.40 -3.45 -6.64
N PHE A 191 2.84 -4.24 -5.75
CA PHE A 191 3.57 -5.17 -4.89
C PHE A 191 3.73 -6.50 -5.61
N PHE A 192 4.88 -7.10 -5.49
CA PHE A 192 5.09 -8.48 -5.92
C PHE A 192 5.01 -9.39 -4.70
N LEU A 193 4.30 -10.50 -4.83
CA LEU A 193 4.08 -11.41 -3.71
C LEU A 193 5.42 -11.86 -3.12
N VAL A 194 5.53 -11.74 -1.79
CA VAL A 194 6.53 -12.45 -1.01
C VAL A 194 5.80 -13.56 -0.26
N PRO A 195 6.18 -14.83 -0.44
CA PRO A 195 5.47 -15.97 0.14
C PRO A 195 5.71 -16.04 1.65
N THR A 196 4.91 -15.27 2.40
CA THR A 196 4.90 -15.20 3.86
C THR A 196 3.46 -15.06 4.36
N GLY A 197 3.20 -15.45 5.61
CA GLY A 197 1.86 -15.50 6.18
C GLY A 197 0.97 -16.48 5.38
N ARG A 198 -0.18 -15.99 4.89
CA ARG A 198 -1.08 -16.81 4.05
C ARG A 198 -0.63 -16.93 2.59
N GLY A 199 0.23 -16.03 2.12
CA GLY A 199 0.78 -16.10 0.76
C GLY A 199 1.71 -17.28 0.58
N LYS A 200 1.57 -18.02 -0.51
CA LYS A 200 2.32 -19.24 -0.79
C LYS A 200 3.21 -19.06 -2.00
N ARG A 201 4.28 -19.84 -2.08
CA ARG A 201 5.20 -19.82 -3.22
C ARG A 201 4.52 -20.20 -4.53
N GLU A 202 3.54 -21.10 -4.47
CA GLU A 202 2.73 -21.49 -5.62
C GLU A 202 1.82 -20.37 -6.16
N ASP A 203 1.63 -19.28 -5.39
CA ASP A 203 0.84 -18.12 -5.80
C ASP A 203 1.69 -17.05 -6.51
N GLU A 204 3.03 -17.20 -6.50
CA GLU A 204 3.92 -16.30 -7.23
C GLU A 204 3.75 -16.46 -8.73
N ILE A 205 4.04 -15.39 -9.46
CA ILE A 205 4.18 -15.44 -10.92
C ILE A 205 5.56 -16.00 -11.31
N SER A 206 5.69 -16.49 -12.53
CA SER A 206 6.96 -16.98 -13.06
C SER A 206 7.96 -15.85 -13.31
N PRO A 207 9.28 -16.15 -13.42
CA PRO A 207 10.27 -15.13 -13.80
C PRO A 207 9.95 -14.41 -15.11
N GLU A 208 9.38 -15.10 -16.10
CA GLU A 208 8.97 -14.53 -17.37
C GLU A 208 7.77 -13.57 -17.20
N GLU A 209 6.83 -13.93 -16.34
CA GLU A 209 5.69 -13.06 -15.99
C GLU A 209 6.14 -11.85 -15.16
N TYR A 210 7.18 -11.97 -14.32
CA TYR A 210 7.81 -10.79 -13.68
C TYR A 210 8.31 -9.80 -14.72
N GLU A 211 9.03 -10.27 -15.75
CA GLU A 211 9.51 -9.42 -16.84
C GLU A 211 8.34 -8.77 -17.59
N ALA A 212 7.32 -9.54 -17.93
CA ALA A 212 6.14 -9.02 -18.61
C ALA A 212 5.43 -7.96 -17.75
N ALA A 213 5.24 -8.20 -16.44
CA ALA A 213 4.67 -7.22 -15.52
C ALA A 213 5.48 -5.93 -15.48
N PHE A 214 6.82 -6.03 -15.47
CA PHE A 214 7.69 -4.85 -15.48
C PHE A 214 7.55 -4.04 -16.77
N HIS A 215 7.47 -4.70 -17.92
CA HIS A 215 7.24 -4.00 -19.19
C HIS A 215 5.86 -3.33 -19.22
N ILE A 216 4.80 -4.00 -18.77
CA ILE A 216 3.45 -3.43 -18.62
C ILE A 216 3.51 -2.18 -17.74
N MET A 217 4.10 -2.26 -16.55
CA MET A 217 4.22 -1.13 -15.63
C MET A 217 5.04 0.02 -16.22
N TYR A 218 6.12 -0.28 -16.92
CA TYR A 218 6.98 0.73 -17.57
C TYR A 218 6.23 1.48 -18.67
N ASP A 219 5.48 0.77 -19.52
CA ASP A 219 4.71 1.41 -20.59
C ASP A 219 3.53 2.22 -20.04
N LEU A 220 2.84 1.72 -19.03
CA LEU A 220 1.81 2.45 -18.31
C LEU A 220 2.37 3.71 -17.62
N SER A 221 3.58 3.66 -17.07
CA SER A 221 4.20 4.81 -16.40
C SER A 221 4.45 6.02 -17.32
N LYS A 222 4.49 5.79 -18.64
CA LYS A 222 4.65 6.85 -19.65
C LYS A 222 3.33 7.56 -19.98
N THR A 223 2.20 6.90 -19.72
CA THR A 223 0.89 7.35 -20.23
C THR A 223 -0.14 7.63 -19.15
N MET A 224 0.06 7.09 -17.94
CA MET A 224 -0.88 7.28 -16.85
C MET A 224 -0.66 8.61 -16.11
N PRO A 225 -1.73 9.25 -15.60
CA PRO A 225 -1.64 10.54 -14.93
C PRO A 225 -1.14 10.46 -13.47
N TYR A 226 -0.73 9.27 -13.01
CA TYR A 226 -0.25 8.98 -11.66
C TYR A 226 1.10 8.25 -11.70
N ASP A 227 1.87 8.38 -10.62
CA ASP A 227 3.13 7.65 -10.49
C ASP A 227 2.88 6.13 -10.36
N ILE A 228 3.74 5.31 -10.95
CA ILE A 228 3.73 3.85 -10.81
C ILE A 228 5.06 3.41 -10.21
N LYS A 229 5.02 2.59 -9.18
CA LYS A 229 6.24 2.01 -8.59
C LYS A 229 6.06 0.52 -8.30
N SER A 230 7.16 -0.23 -8.39
CA SER A 230 7.23 -1.58 -7.84
C SER A 230 7.55 -1.55 -6.35
N THR A 231 7.03 -2.51 -5.62
CA THR A 231 7.36 -2.80 -4.22
C THR A 231 7.69 -4.30 -4.13
N GLU A 232 8.71 -4.66 -3.35
CA GLU A 232 9.27 -6.03 -3.23
C GLU A 232 9.93 -6.56 -4.53
N ALA A 233 10.10 -5.72 -5.54
CA ALA A 233 10.76 -6.04 -6.80
C ALA A 233 11.65 -4.86 -7.27
N ALA A 234 12.72 -4.59 -6.52
CA ALA A 234 13.60 -3.45 -6.78
C ALA A 234 14.27 -3.47 -8.17
N HIS A 235 14.44 -4.66 -8.76
CA HIS A 235 15.02 -4.85 -10.09
C HIS A 235 14.16 -4.29 -11.24
N TYR A 236 12.90 -3.93 -11.03
CA TYR A 236 12.10 -3.15 -11.95
C TYR A 236 12.82 -1.86 -12.40
N ARG A 237 13.64 -1.26 -11.49
CA ARG A 237 14.34 0.01 -11.76
C ARG A 237 15.31 -0.07 -12.95
N ARG A 238 15.77 -1.27 -13.32
CA ARG A 238 16.67 -1.45 -14.47
C ARG A 238 16.07 -0.99 -15.80
N LEU A 239 14.73 -1.01 -15.94
CA LEU A 239 14.07 -0.52 -17.16
C LEU A 239 14.20 1.01 -17.36
N PHE A 240 14.52 1.74 -16.31
CA PHE A 240 14.77 3.18 -16.36
C PHE A 240 16.26 3.53 -16.52
N ILE A 241 17.15 2.57 -16.29
CA ILE A 241 18.59 2.75 -16.47
C ILE A 241 18.87 2.43 -17.92
N LYS A 242 19.19 3.46 -18.74
CA LYS A 242 19.76 3.26 -20.08
C LYS A 242 21.18 2.71 -19.91
N ILE A 243 21.31 1.40 -19.76
CA ILE A 243 22.59 0.73 -19.92
C ILE A 243 22.84 0.70 -21.42
N PRO A 244 23.96 1.25 -21.93
CA PRO A 244 24.40 0.97 -23.30
C PRO A 244 24.50 -0.56 -23.41
N VAL A 245 23.84 -1.14 -24.39
CA VAL A 245 23.78 -2.59 -24.61
C VAL A 245 25.17 -3.02 -25.13
N GLU A 246 26.10 -3.29 -24.23
CA GLU A 246 27.42 -3.87 -24.57
C GLU A 246 27.85 -5.03 -23.63
N TYR A 247 26.93 -5.54 -22.81
CA TYR A 247 27.27 -6.75 -22.06
C TYR A 247 26.25 -7.87 -22.35
N PRO A 248 26.73 -9.02 -22.89
CA PRO A 248 25.87 -10.17 -23.04
C PRO A 248 25.41 -10.62 -21.66
N VAL A 249 24.09 -10.78 -21.51
CA VAL A 249 23.50 -11.41 -20.31
C VAL A 249 24.04 -12.84 -20.23
N VAL A 250 25.02 -13.05 -19.37
CA VAL A 250 25.44 -14.41 -19.01
C VAL A 250 24.37 -14.98 -18.10
N LEU A 251 23.48 -15.78 -18.68
CA LEU A 251 22.60 -16.66 -17.94
C LEU A 251 23.47 -17.67 -17.19
N LEU A 252 23.72 -17.44 -15.91
CA LEU A 252 24.25 -18.46 -15.02
C LEU A 252 23.17 -19.51 -14.85
N ARG A 253 23.27 -20.59 -15.64
CA ARG A 253 22.62 -21.85 -15.35
C ARG A 253 23.40 -22.50 -14.21
N GLY A 254 22.77 -22.69 -13.06
CA GLY A 254 23.22 -23.44 -11.92
C GLY A 254 22.02 -23.86 -11.09
#